data_7b0c4c176f10e07697838629aa58e6ae
#
_entry.id   7b0c4c176f10e07697838629aa58e6ae
#
_cell.length_a   1.000
_cell.length_b   1.000
_cell.length_c   1.000
_cell.angle_alpha   90.00
_cell.angle_beta   90.00
_cell.angle_gamma   90.00
#
_symmetry.space_group_name_H-M   'P 1'
#
loop_
_entity.id
_entity.type
_entity.pdbx_description
1 polymer ?
#
loop_
_entity_poly.entity_id
_entity_poly.type
_entity_poly.pdbx_seq_one_letter_code
_entity_poly.pdbx_strand_id
1 'polypeptide(L)'
;MLTSFSTALSALTAHATAIDVTGNNLANINTPGFKASVVSFHDLVTQSLGAGYGETQVGFGVGRPVTLRQFTQGAIQTTSAPLDVAIQGDGFFVVTNSQGNNAYSRGGNLQVDLNGVLTTATGEKLQGWSTLNVDGTLNTNAPVGDITVPMGSLKAPAATTKVSVDLNLNAAAVSGAANGTFSTSMEVFDSLGQSHVLTFTFTKSTTANQWNYSASIPAADTTAAPTPLTGTLTFDSNGKLASPLPTDPAPAIAITGLVNGASDMSVNWSLFNGTKARVNQFTQDSTVSALAQDGSATANLIRVGIVDGGKIVAQYSNGQQVAVGQLAMVTIRNPNSLIASGDNTYQLSARSALPAIGLPGSGGRGMVLGGAVESSTVDIAQEFTNLIIYQRGYQANAKVITTVDELSQETINLKR
;
A
#
# COMPACT_ATOMS: atom_id res chain seq x y z
N MET A 1 56.31 -5.43 -27.23
CA MET A 1 55.87 -6.69 -26.58
C MET A 1 55.26 -6.47 -25.21
N LEU A 2 55.86 -5.70 -24.29
CA LEU A 2 55.30 -5.45 -22.96
C LEU A 2 53.95 -4.70 -23.01
N THR A 3 53.73 -3.77 -23.96
CA THR A 3 52.46 -3.07 -24.14
C THR A 3 51.34 -3.98 -24.62
N SER A 4 51.62 -4.91 -25.55
CA SER A 4 50.63 -5.87 -26.03
C SER A 4 50.22 -6.86 -24.95
N PHE A 5 51.17 -7.26 -24.10
CA PHE A 5 50.88 -8.13 -22.96
C PHE A 5 50.01 -7.41 -21.91
N SER A 6 50.35 -6.16 -21.53
CA SER A 6 49.55 -5.40 -20.58
C SER A 6 48.16 -5.08 -21.10
N THR A 7 47.99 -4.77 -22.41
CA THR A 7 46.71 -4.55 -23.06
C THR A 7 45.84 -5.81 -23.02
N ALA A 8 46.42 -6.97 -23.36
CA ALA A 8 45.67 -8.24 -23.32
C ALA A 8 45.30 -8.64 -21.87
N LEU A 9 46.17 -8.39 -20.90
CA LEU A 9 45.88 -8.66 -19.48
C LEU A 9 44.75 -7.77 -18.94
N SER A 10 44.75 -6.47 -19.27
CA SER A 10 43.68 -5.56 -18.90
C SER A 10 42.34 -5.99 -19.51
N ALA A 11 42.34 -6.42 -20.76
CA ALA A 11 41.14 -6.93 -21.44
C ALA A 11 40.64 -8.24 -20.80
N LEU A 12 41.54 -9.17 -20.42
CA LEU A 12 41.14 -10.39 -19.69
C LEU A 12 40.44 -10.10 -18.39
N THR A 13 40.99 -9.18 -17.58
CA THR A 13 40.40 -8.78 -16.30
C THR A 13 39.03 -8.13 -16.51
N ALA A 14 38.89 -7.32 -17.56
CA ALA A 14 37.64 -6.66 -17.89
C ALA A 14 36.55 -7.65 -18.34
N HIS A 15 36.92 -8.62 -19.21
CA HIS A 15 35.98 -9.66 -19.62
C HIS A 15 35.64 -10.65 -18.50
N ALA A 16 36.54 -10.96 -17.57
CA ALA A 16 36.26 -11.76 -16.40
C ALA A 16 35.20 -11.06 -15.52
N THR A 17 35.37 -9.77 -15.24
CA THR A 17 34.38 -8.99 -14.50
C THR A 17 33.01 -8.98 -15.22
N ALA A 18 32.99 -8.89 -16.54
CA ALA A 18 31.76 -8.92 -17.31
C ALA A 18 31.05 -10.28 -17.21
N ILE A 19 31.80 -11.38 -17.25
CA ILE A 19 31.27 -12.75 -17.05
C ILE A 19 30.67 -12.87 -15.64
N ASP A 20 31.34 -12.38 -14.62
CA ASP A 20 30.85 -12.42 -13.23
C ASP A 20 29.56 -11.64 -13.06
N VAL A 21 29.45 -10.44 -13.66
CA VAL A 21 28.22 -9.62 -13.62
C VAL A 21 27.07 -10.32 -14.36
N THR A 22 27.31 -10.88 -15.55
CA THR A 22 26.32 -11.65 -16.31
C THR A 22 25.87 -12.88 -15.53
N GLY A 23 26.79 -13.60 -14.89
CA GLY A 23 26.49 -14.74 -14.03
C GLY A 23 25.59 -14.34 -12.84
N ASN A 24 25.89 -13.20 -12.21
CA ASN A 24 25.05 -12.65 -11.13
C ASN A 24 23.65 -12.23 -11.62
N ASN A 25 23.53 -11.63 -12.80
CA ASN A 25 22.22 -11.33 -13.40
C ASN A 25 21.42 -12.61 -13.62
N LEU A 26 22.01 -13.63 -14.24
CA LEU A 26 21.35 -14.92 -14.50
C LEU A 26 20.90 -15.61 -13.21
N ALA A 27 21.72 -15.58 -12.16
CA ALA A 27 21.37 -16.16 -10.85
C ALA A 27 20.12 -15.49 -10.25
N ASN A 28 19.89 -14.21 -10.54
CA ASN A 28 18.80 -13.40 -9.98
C ASN A 28 17.62 -13.18 -10.92
N ILE A 29 17.44 -14.05 -11.92
CA ILE A 29 16.33 -13.92 -12.87
C ILE A 29 14.96 -14.10 -12.23
N ASN A 30 14.86 -14.95 -11.20
CA ASN A 30 13.63 -15.21 -10.46
C ASN A 30 13.52 -14.39 -9.16
N THR A 31 14.42 -13.43 -8.93
CA THR A 31 14.38 -12.57 -7.73
C THR A 31 13.45 -11.39 -7.99
N PRO A 32 12.30 -11.28 -7.28
CA PRO A 32 11.37 -10.17 -7.46
C PRO A 32 12.04 -8.81 -7.19
N GLY A 33 11.81 -7.83 -8.07
CA GLY A 33 12.37 -6.48 -7.95
C GLY A 33 13.87 -6.37 -8.21
N PHE A 34 14.55 -7.45 -8.64
CA PHE A 34 15.98 -7.39 -8.98
C PHE A 34 16.22 -6.50 -10.20
N LYS A 35 17.26 -5.69 -10.14
CA LYS A 35 17.69 -4.78 -11.22
C LYS A 35 18.99 -5.26 -11.83
N ALA A 36 18.94 -5.60 -13.11
CA ALA A 36 20.10 -6.07 -13.87
C ALA A 36 21.24 -5.05 -13.85
N SER A 37 22.46 -5.54 -13.83
CA SER A 37 23.68 -4.74 -13.93
C SER A 37 24.29 -4.90 -15.30
N VAL A 38 24.76 -3.81 -15.89
CA VAL A 38 25.46 -3.79 -17.18
C VAL A 38 26.87 -3.32 -16.96
N VAL A 39 27.80 -3.96 -17.66
CA VAL A 39 29.23 -3.61 -17.62
C VAL A 39 29.56 -2.63 -18.74
N SER A 40 30.13 -1.51 -18.39
CA SER A 40 30.65 -0.52 -19.33
C SER A 40 32.17 -0.60 -19.40
N PHE A 41 32.67 -0.82 -20.60
CA PHE A 41 34.10 -0.80 -20.89
C PHE A 41 34.49 0.62 -21.31
N HIS A 42 35.68 1.05 -20.92
CA HIS A 42 36.28 2.32 -21.37
C HIS A 42 37.77 2.09 -21.64
N ASP A 43 38.29 2.81 -22.59
CA ASP A 43 39.71 2.77 -22.95
C ASP A 43 40.59 3.46 -21.89
N LEU A 44 41.85 3.01 -21.79
CA LEU A 44 42.87 3.72 -21.08
C LEU A 44 43.54 4.75 -21.99
N VAL A 45 44.15 5.75 -21.37
CA VAL A 45 44.86 6.85 -22.01
C VAL A 45 45.65 6.39 -23.24
N THR A 46 45.55 7.13 -24.32
CA THR A 46 46.36 6.96 -25.53
C THR A 46 47.62 7.80 -25.42
N GLN A 47 48.76 7.20 -25.80
CA GLN A 47 50.03 7.94 -25.92
C GLN A 47 50.23 8.33 -27.40
N SER A 48 50.51 9.61 -27.62
CA SER A 48 50.95 10.08 -28.95
C SER A 48 52.37 9.63 -29.26
N LEU A 49 52.54 8.85 -30.27
CA LEU A 49 53.85 8.40 -30.80
C LEU A 49 54.16 9.18 -32.07
N GLY A 50 54.75 10.36 -31.99
CA GLY A 50 55.25 11.03 -33.17
C GLY A 50 55.54 12.50 -33.06
N ALA A 51 56.79 12.82 -33.28
CA ALA A 51 57.22 14.16 -33.65
C ALA A 51 57.35 14.19 -35.18
N GLY A 52 56.40 14.80 -35.89
CA GLY A 52 56.68 15.30 -37.21
C GLY A 52 55.82 14.85 -38.42
N TYR A 53 55.13 13.70 -38.39
CA TYR A 53 54.30 13.23 -39.52
C TYR A 53 53.01 12.55 -39.04
N GLY A 54 52.05 13.33 -38.63
CA GLY A 54 50.73 12.82 -38.21
C GLY A 54 50.72 12.27 -36.76
N GLU A 55 49.63 12.50 -36.01
CA GLU A 55 49.45 11.97 -34.65
C GLU A 55 49.13 10.49 -34.70
N THR A 56 50.15 9.64 -34.52
CA THR A 56 49.91 8.22 -34.31
C THR A 56 49.71 7.98 -32.82
N GLN A 57 48.53 7.54 -32.43
CA GLN A 57 48.14 7.25 -31.07
C GLN A 57 48.06 5.73 -30.86
N VAL A 58 48.64 5.26 -29.78
CA VAL A 58 48.56 3.83 -29.37
C VAL A 58 47.90 3.79 -27.99
N GLY A 59 46.82 3.00 -27.87
CA GLY A 59 46.10 2.79 -26.62
C GLY A 59 46.78 1.79 -25.69
N PHE A 60 46.60 1.94 -24.38
CA PHE A 60 47.14 1.08 -23.33
C PHE A 60 46.15 0.00 -22.85
N GLY A 61 45.09 -0.25 -23.61
CA GLY A 61 44.10 -1.28 -23.32
C GLY A 61 42.84 -0.73 -22.67
N VAL A 62 42.18 -1.54 -21.86
CA VAL A 62 40.86 -1.25 -21.24
C VAL A 62 41.07 -0.88 -19.78
N GLY A 63 40.40 0.19 -19.34
CA GLY A 63 40.33 0.56 -17.95
C GLY A 63 39.55 -0.44 -17.11
N ARG A 64 39.56 -0.27 -15.80
CA ARG A 64 38.75 -1.11 -14.92
C ARG A 64 37.25 -0.91 -15.25
N PRO A 65 36.52 -1.98 -15.62
CA PRO A 65 35.14 -1.83 -16.05
C PRO A 65 34.25 -1.27 -14.94
N VAL A 66 33.29 -0.44 -15.32
CA VAL A 66 32.29 0.14 -14.41
C VAL A 66 31.00 -0.66 -14.55
N THR A 67 30.49 -1.15 -13.43
CA THR A 67 29.20 -1.81 -13.37
C THR A 67 28.11 -0.80 -13.07
N LEU A 68 27.15 -0.67 -13.98
CA LEU A 68 25.99 0.21 -13.86
C LEU A 68 24.73 -0.60 -13.68
N ARG A 69 23.96 -0.30 -12.63
CA ARG A 69 22.67 -0.94 -12.40
C ARG A 69 21.57 -0.23 -13.16
N GLN A 70 20.70 -0.98 -13.82
CA GLN A 70 19.59 -0.44 -14.59
C GLN A 70 18.32 -0.45 -13.74
N PHE A 71 17.83 0.72 -13.35
CA PHE A 71 16.61 0.87 -12.56
C PHE A 71 15.34 1.00 -13.43
N THR A 72 15.37 0.45 -14.66
CA THR A 72 14.16 0.33 -15.48
C THR A 72 13.13 -0.56 -14.77
N GLN A 73 11.86 -0.34 -15.08
CA GLN A 73 10.78 -1.14 -14.53
C GLN A 73 10.75 -2.54 -15.15
N GLY A 74 10.66 -3.57 -14.33
CA GLY A 74 10.41 -4.95 -14.74
C GLY A 74 8.92 -5.19 -15.04
N ALA A 75 8.59 -6.34 -15.61
CA ALA A 75 7.21 -6.73 -15.81
C ALA A 75 6.49 -6.91 -14.46
N ILE A 76 5.27 -6.41 -14.36
CA ILE A 76 4.44 -6.60 -13.16
C ILE A 76 3.64 -7.89 -13.35
N GLN A 77 3.75 -8.81 -12.40
CA GLN A 77 3.04 -10.08 -12.38
C GLN A 77 2.05 -10.09 -11.22
N THR A 78 0.78 -10.37 -11.52
CA THR A 78 -0.25 -10.53 -10.49
C THR A 78 -0.04 -11.85 -9.75
N THR A 79 -0.18 -11.79 -8.43
CA THR A 79 -0.06 -12.94 -7.53
C THR A 79 -1.37 -13.15 -6.75
N SER A 80 -1.50 -14.32 -6.11
CA SER A 80 -2.62 -14.60 -5.21
C SER A 80 -2.33 -14.22 -3.74
N ALA A 81 -1.12 -13.78 -3.43
CA ALA A 81 -0.74 -13.41 -2.08
C ALA A 81 -1.24 -12.00 -1.74
N PRO A 82 -2.00 -11.83 -0.66
CA PRO A 82 -2.63 -10.55 -0.32
C PRO A 82 -1.65 -9.48 0.18
N LEU A 83 -0.43 -9.86 0.51
CA LEU A 83 0.62 -8.96 1.00
C LEU A 83 1.65 -8.61 -0.09
N ASP A 84 1.57 -9.23 -1.26
CA ASP A 84 2.46 -8.89 -2.36
C ASP A 84 2.14 -7.52 -2.91
N VAL A 85 3.17 -6.77 -3.24
CA VAL A 85 3.05 -5.40 -3.78
C VAL A 85 4.07 -5.15 -4.88
N ALA A 86 3.68 -4.39 -5.88
CA ALA A 86 4.59 -3.91 -6.92
C ALA A 86 4.54 -2.39 -7.02
N ILE A 87 5.66 -1.78 -7.37
CA ILE A 87 5.72 -0.35 -7.70
C ILE A 87 5.57 -0.21 -9.21
N GLN A 88 4.58 0.55 -9.64
CA GLN A 88 4.43 0.98 -11.03
C GLN A 88 4.97 2.40 -11.18
N GLY A 89 6.06 2.54 -11.92
CA GLY A 89 6.78 3.81 -12.06
C GLY A 89 8.00 3.92 -11.16
N ASP A 90 8.44 5.15 -10.89
CA ASP A 90 9.67 5.42 -10.15
C ASP A 90 9.48 5.38 -8.63
N GLY A 91 10.53 4.98 -7.91
CA GLY A 91 10.58 4.98 -6.45
C GLY A 91 10.99 3.65 -5.87
N PHE A 92 11.05 3.59 -4.55
CA PHE A 92 11.44 2.41 -3.79
C PHE A 92 10.58 2.34 -2.53
N PHE A 93 10.40 1.16 -1.98
CA PHE A 93 9.93 0.97 -0.61
C PHE A 93 11.01 1.41 0.36
N VAL A 94 10.61 2.01 1.46
CA VAL A 94 11.51 2.34 2.56
C VAL A 94 11.51 1.16 3.51
N VAL A 95 12.69 0.62 3.78
CA VAL A 95 12.86 -0.50 4.72
C VAL A 95 13.92 -0.14 5.74
N THR A 96 13.86 -0.77 6.90
CA THR A 96 14.88 -0.64 7.95
C THR A 96 15.52 -2.00 8.16
N ASN A 97 16.84 -2.04 8.07
CA ASN A 97 17.61 -3.25 8.30
C ASN A 97 17.70 -3.59 9.80
N SER A 98 18.26 -4.76 10.12
CA SER A 98 18.44 -5.23 11.50
C SER A 98 19.30 -4.30 12.39
N GLN A 99 20.04 -3.39 11.78
CA GLN A 99 20.89 -2.41 12.48
C GLN A 99 20.17 -1.07 12.71
N GLY A 100 18.92 -0.94 12.29
CA GLY A 100 18.14 0.29 12.43
C GLY A 100 18.43 1.35 11.35
N ASN A 101 19.19 1.02 10.31
CA ASN A 101 19.48 1.94 9.22
C ASN A 101 18.43 1.85 8.12
N ASN A 102 18.08 2.99 7.54
CA ASN A 102 17.20 3.03 6.39
C ASN A 102 17.87 2.46 5.14
N ALA A 103 17.17 1.58 4.46
CA ALA A 103 17.52 1.03 3.17
C ALA A 103 16.31 1.13 2.23
N TYR A 104 16.52 0.86 0.96
CA TYR A 104 15.50 1.01 -0.09
C TYR A 104 15.41 -0.27 -0.88
N SER A 105 14.21 -0.75 -1.16
CA SER A 105 13.99 -1.99 -1.89
C SER A 105 12.92 -1.84 -2.97
N ARG A 106 13.02 -2.67 -4.00
CA ARG A 106 11.96 -2.91 -5.00
C ARG A 106 11.29 -4.28 -4.83
N GLY A 107 11.80 -5.09 -3.91
CA GLY A 107 11.20 -6.37 -3.57
C GLY A 107 9.83 -6.16 -2.90
N GLY A 108 8.80 -6.78 -3.45
CA GLY A 108 7.42 -6.59 -3.00
C GLY A 108 6.76 -7.85 -2.44
N ASN A 109 7.51 -8.91 -2.24
CA ASN A 109 7.04 -10.11 -1.54
C ASN A 109 7.16 -9.88 -0.03
N LEU A 110 6.03 -9.53 0.59
CA LEU A 110 5.98 -9.12 1.99
C LEU A 110 5.35 -10.21 2.87
N GLN A 111 5.72 -10.19 4.13
CA GLN A 111 5.17 -11.08 5.16
C GLN A 111 5.04 -10.33 6.49
N VAL A 112 4.27 -10.90 7.40
CA VAL A 112 4.11 -10.35 8.76
C VAL A 112 4.86 -11.26 9.73
N ASP A 113 5.69 -10.67 10.58
CA ASP A 113 6.44 -11.41 11.60
C ASP A 113 5.55 -11.78 12.81
N LEU A 114 6.12 -12.50 13.77
CA LEU A 114 5.42 -12.92 15.01
C LEU A 114 4.96 -11.73 15.87
N ASN A 115 5.55 -10.56 15.71
CA ASN A 115 5.19 -9.34 16.45
C ASN A 115 4.18 -8.48 15.68
N GLY A 116 3.70 -8.96 14.53
CA GLY A 116 2.80 -8.21 13.68
C GLY A 116 3.48 -7.15 12.84
N VAL A 117 4.83 -7.11 12.76
CA VAL A 117 5.53 -6.14 11.93
C VAL A 117 5.59 -6.62 10.48
N LEU A 118 5.30 -5.72 9.55
CA LEU A 118 5.40 -6.02 8.12
C LEU A 118 6.87 -6.00 7.69
N THR A 119 7.33 -7.13 7.13
CA THR A 119 8.74 -7.34 6.73
C THR A 119 8.84 -7.81 5.29
N THR A 120 10.01 -7.63 4.69
CA THR A 120 10.38 -8.30 3.44
C THR A 120 10.63 -9.79 3.70
N ALA A 121 10.76 -10.59 2.65
CA ALA A 121 11.11 -12.01 2.76
C ALA A 121 12.49 -12.24 3.43
N THR A 122 13.35 -11.25 3.42
CA THR A 122 14.72 -11.26 3.99
C THR A 122 14.77 -10.70 5.41
N GLY A 123 13.64 -10.19 5.93
CA GLY A 123 13.48 -9.77 7.33
C GLY A 123 13.67 -8.28 7.61
N GLU A 124 13.86 -7.44 6.58
CA GLU A 124 13.87 -5.99 6.75
C GLU A 124 12.45 -5.49 7.02
N LYS A 125 12.30 -4.55 7.95
CA LYS A 125 11.02 -3.98 8.33
C LYS A 125 10.58 -2.91 7.36
N LEU A 126 9.36 -3.01 6.83
CA LEU A 126 8.78 -1.98 6.00
C LEU A 126 8.39 -0.75 6.82
N GLN A 127 8.63 0.41 6.21
CA GLN A 127 8.36 1.69 6.81
C GLN A 127 7.13 2.35 6.18
N GLY A 128 6.35 3.02 7.02
CA GLY A 128 5.14 3.71 6.60
C GLY A 128 4.42 4.38 7.76
N TRP A 129 3.15 4.58 7.60
CA TRP A 129 2.28 5.17 8.62
C TRP A 129 1.31 4.12 9.15
N SER A 130 1.32 3.87 10.45
CA SER A 130 0.40 2.97 11.17
C SER A 130 -0.35 3.68 12.29
N THR A 131 -0.08 4.96 12.55
CA THR A 131 -0.78 5.75 13.54
C THR A 131 -2.13 6.23 13.03
N LEU A 132 -3.16 6.08 13.85
CA LEU A 132 -4.51 6.54 13.54
C LEU A 132 -4.78 7.90 14.21
N ASN A 133 -5.54 8.74 13.53
CA ASN A 133 -6.15 9.93 14.10
C ASN A 133 -7.30 9.54 15.06
N VAL A 134 -7.80 10.51 15.81
CA VAL A 134 -8.94 10.32 16.73
C VAL A 134 -10.22 9.85 16.00
N ASP A 135 -10.36 10.21 14.73
CA ASP A 135 -11.48 9.80 13.87
C ASP A 135 -11.30 8.41 13.21
N GLY A 136 -10.23 7.68 13.56
CA GLY A 136 -9.92 6.37 12.99
C GLY A 136 -9.29 6.39 11.59
N THR A 137 -9.00 7.55 11.03
CA THR A 137 -8.27 7.68 9.77
C THR A 137 -6.75 7.59 9.98
N LEU A 138 -6.00 7.16 8.95
CA LEU A 138 -4.54 7.11 9.03
C LEU A 138 -3.93 8.51 9.07
N ASN A 139 -3.01 8.72 10.02
CA ASN A 139 -2.27 9.97 10.14
C ASN A 139 -1.01 9.93 9.26
N THR A 140 -1.12 10.40 8.04
CA THR A 140 -0.01 10.48 7.08
C THR A 140 0.94 11.66 7.32
N ASN A 141 0.65 12.54 8.29
CA ASN A 141 1.53 13.63 8.70
C ASN A 141 2.47 13.23 9.86
N ALA A 142 2.26 12.05 10.45
CA ALA A 142 3.14 11.51 11.48
C ALA A 142 4.51 11.12 10.89
N PRO A 143 5.56 11.02 11.69
CA PRO A 143 6.83 10.43 11.26
C PRO A 143 6.62 9.01 10.72
N VAL A 144 7.38 8.67 9.68
CA VAL A 144 7.40 7.30 9.13
C VAL A 144 8.06 6.37 10.15
N GLY A 145 7.45 5.23 10.38
CA GLY A 145 7.91 4.21 11.32
C GLY A 145 7.59 2.79 10.86
N ASP A 146 7.91 1.80 11.68
CA ASP A 146 7.60 0.40 11.42
C ASP A 146 6.09 0.22 11.28
N ILE A 147 5.67 -0.52 10.26
CA ILE A 147 4.25 -0.82 10.06
C ILE A 147 3.89 -2.04 10.89
N THR A 148 2.95 -1.86 11.81
CA THR A 148 2.43 -2.93 12.65
C THR A 148 1.00 -3.28 12.26
N VAL A 149 0.75 -4.58 12.10
CA VAL A 149 -0.55 -5.15 11.82
C VAL A 149 -1.09 -5.79 13.10
N PRO A 150 -2.35 -5.56 13.50
CA PRO A 150 -2.91 -6.08 14.74
C PRO A 150 -3.21 -7.59 14.64
N MET A 151 -2.17 -8.42 14.57
CA MET A 151 -2.31 -9.88 14.47
C MET A 151 -2.87 -10.47 15.77
N GLY A 152 -3.89 -11.34 15.65
CA GLY A 152 -4.45 -12.07 16.78
C GLY A 152 -5.24 -11.23 17.79
N SER A 153 -5.41 -9.94 17.59
CA SER A 153 -6.21 -9.09 18.47
C SER A 153 -7.66 -9.06 18.04
N LEU A 154 -8.56 -9.12 19.02
CA LEU A 154 -9.96 -8.81 18.83
C LEU A 154 -10.10 -7.32 18.56
N LYS A 155 -10.84 -6.98 17.52
CA LYS A 155 -11.28 -5.59 17.34
C LYS A 155 -12.30 -5.30 18.44
N ALA A 156 -12.02 -4.30 19.26
CA ALA A 156 -12.96 -3.85 20.29
C ALA A 156 -14.28 -3.43 19.63
N PRO A 157 -15.42 -3.68 20.30
CA PRO A 157 -16.72 -3.22 19.83
C PRO A 157 -16.75 -1.68 19.81
N ALA A 158 -17.59 -1.16 18.95
CA ALA A 158 -17.90 0.28 18.92
C ALA A 158 -19.39 0.47 19.18
N ALA A 159 -19.71 1.20 20.25
CA ALA A 159 -21.09 1.55 20.54
C ALA A 159 -21.68 2.42 19.44
N THR A 160 -22.94 2.16 19.07
CA THR A 160 -23.65 2.97 18.09
C THR A 160 -23.86 4.38 18.62
N THR A 161 -23.42 5.38 17.88
CA THR A 161 -23.61 6.80 18.23
C THR A 161 -24.54 7.51 17.25
N LYS A 162 -24.67 6.97 16.04
CA LYS A 162 -25.51 7.55 14.99
C LYS A 162 -26.29 6.47 14.26
N VAL A 163 -27.55 6.77 13.99
CA VAL A 163 -28.42 5.94 13.16
C VAL A 163 -29.06 6.80 12.08
N SER A 164 -29.33 6.22 10.95
CA SER A 164 -30.11 6.86 9.90
C SER A 164 -31.13 5.89 9.31
N VAL A 165 -32.31 6.41 9.03
CA VAL A 165 -33.42 5.68 8.45
C VAL A 165 -33.92 6.47 7.25
N ASP A 166 -33.76 5.93 6.06
CA ASP A 166 -34.28 6.49 4.81
C ASP A 166 -35.62 5.82 4.52
N LEU A 167 -36.72 6.56 4.60
CA LEU A 167 -38.06 5.99 4.45
C LEU A 167 -39.03 6.95 3.78
N ASN A 168 -40.08 6.36 3.23
CA ASN A 168 -41.30 7.04 2.77
C ASN A 168 -42.47 6.71 3.70
N LEU A 169 -43.21 7.73 4.14
CA LEU A 169 -44.46 7.57 4.86
C LEU A 169 -45.65 7.84 3.91
N ASN A 170 -46.70 7.02 3.97
CA ASN A 170 -47.83 7.14 3.04
C ASN A 170 -48.66 8.43 3.30
N ALA A 171 -48.65 9.36 2.36
CA ALA A 171 -49.40 10.59 2.46
C ALA A 171 -50.93 10.35 2.57
N ALA A 172 -51.45 9.24 1.96
CA ALA A 172 -52.84 8.87 2.01
C ALA A 172 -53.23 8.07 3.26
N ALA A 173 -52.29 7.82 4.20
CA ALA A 173 -52.60 7.14 5.46
C ALA A 173 -53.61 7.94 6.29
N VAL A 174 -54.51 7.21 6.97
CA VAL A 174 -55.56 7.77 7.82
C VAL A 174 -55.23 7.51 9.29
N SER A 175 -55.30 8.55 10.11
CA SER A 175 -55.07 8.44 11.56
C SER A 175 -56.08 7.43 12.16
N GLY A 176 -55.53 6.52 13.02
CA GLY A 176 -56.32 5.47 13.65
C GLY A 176 -56.70 4.25 12.76
N ALA A 177 -56.39 4.27 11.47
CA ALA A 177 -56.54 3.14 10.58
C ALA A 177 -55.25 2.26 10.58
N ALA A 178 -55.39 1.02 10.08
CA ALA A 178 -54.24 0.08 10.03
C ALA A 178 -53.07 0.62 9.21
N ASN A 179 -53.32 1.40 8.15
CA ASN A 179 -52.29 2.07 7.34
C ASN A 179 -51.72 3.36 7.98
N GLY A 180 -52.29 3.80 9.12
CA GLY A 180 -51.84 4.98 9.86
C GLY A 180 -50.66 4.71 10.80
N THR A 181 -50.22 3.48 10.95
CA THR A 181 -49.08 3.10 11.75
C THR A 181 -48.05 2.35 10.92
N PHE A 182 -46.78 2.74 11.00
CA PHE A 182 -45.68 2.07 10.33
C PHE A 182 -44.54 1.87 11.33
N SER A 183 -43.96 0.69 11.39
CA SER A 183 -42.84 0.36 12.29
C SER A 183 -41.70 -0.25 11.50
N THR A 184 -40.49 0.09 11.90
CA THR A 184 -39.24 -0.49 11.39
C THR A 184 -38.27 -0.67 12.54
N SER A 185 -37.39 -1.68 12.42
CA SER A 185 -36.39 -1.99 13.44
C SER A 185 -35.00 -2.06 12.82
N MET A 186 -33.99 -1.73 13.62
CA MET A 186 -32.59 -1.90 13.25
C MET A 186 -31.78 -2.35 14.46
N GLU A 187 -30.67 -3.03 14.19
CA GLU A 187 -29.72 -3.39 15.24
C GLU A 187 -28.79 -2.24 15.55
N VAL A 188 -28.58 -2.00 16.85
CA VAL A 188 -27.58 -1.08 17.41
C VAL A 188 -26.71 -1.84 18.39
N PHE A 189 -25.45 -1.42 18.54
CA PHE A 189 -24.48 -2.13 19.39
C PHE A 189 -24.12 -1.27 20.58
N ASP A 190 -24.00 -1.91 21.74
CA ASP A 190 -23.55 -1.27 22.97
C ASP A 190 -22.00 -1.23 23.09
N SER A 191 -21.50 -0.69 24.19
CA SER A 191 -20.05 -0.60 24.48
C SER A 191 -19.36 -1.94 24.69
N LEU A 192 -20.11 -3.01 24.95
CA LEU A 192 -19.61 -4.39 25.09
C LEU A 192 -19.78 -5.20 23.80
N GLY A 193 -20.45 -4.62 22.78
CA GLY A 193 -20.67 -5.25 21.47
C GLY A 193 -21.90 -6.15 21.38
N GLN A 194 -22.77 -6.10 22.37
CA GLN A 194 -24.06 -6.77 22.30
C GLN A 194 -25.01 -5.97 21.42
N SER A 195 -25.78 -6.67 20.57
CA SER A 195 -26.79 -6.06 19.73
C SER A 195 -28.10 -5.87 20.49
N HIS A 196 -28.72 -4.73 20.28
CA HIS A 196 -30.06 -4.36 20.76
C HIS A 196 -30.92 -3.95 19.58
N VAL A 197 -32.23 -4.24 19.64
CA VAL A 197 -33.15 -3.92 18.56
C VAL A 197 -33.80 -2.55 18.83
N LEU A 198 -33.36 -1.54 18.10
CA LEU A 198 -33.99 -0.21 18.13
C LEU A 198 -35.19 -0.17 17.17
N THR A 199 -36.38 0.09 17.70
CA THR A 199 -37.63 0.11 16.93
C THR A 199 -38.12 1.56 16.81
N PHE A 200 -38.34 1.96 15.57
CA PHE A 200 -39.01 3.22 15.23
C PHE A 200 -40.45 2.93 14.86
N THR A 201 -41.38 3.62 15.50
CA THR A 201 -42.82 3.56 15.20
C THR A 201 -43.31 4.94 14.79
N PHE A 202 -43.93 5.00 13.63
CA PHE A 202 -44.51 6.24 13.09
C PHE A 202 -46.00 6.08 13.08
N THR A 203 -46.73 7.08 13.65
CA THR A 203 -48.18 7.08 13.70
C THR A 203 -48.71 8.37 13.08
N LYS A 204 -49.64 8.22 12.10
CA LYS A 204 -50.27 9.37 11.44
C LYS A 204 -51.03 10.21 12.44
N SER A 205 -50.74 11.50 12.50
CA SER A 205 -51.47 12.47 13.34
C SER A 205 -52.85 12.78 12.73
N THR A 206 -53.77 13.26 13.54
CA THR A 206 -55.01 13.90 13.10
C THR A 206 -54.76 15.21 12.37
N THR A 207 -53.62 15.84 12.60
CA THR A 207 -53.18 17.04 11.88
C THR A 207 -52.65 16.66 10.49
N ALA A 208 -53.08 17.38 9.47
CA ALA A 208 -52.65 17.16 8.12
C ALA A 208 -51.10 17.26 7.97
N ASN A 209 -50.52 16.41 7.16
CA ASN A 209 -49.08 16.35 6.85
C ASN A 209 -48.16 16.20 8.12
N GLN A 210 -48.69 15.59 9.18
CA GLN A 210 -47.97 15.38 10.42
C GLN A 210 -47.95 13.89 10.81
N TRP A 211 -46.81 13.40 11.25
CA TRP A 211 -46.62 12.09 11.83
C TRP A 211 -45.94 12.20 13.20
N ASN A 212 -46.46 11.45 14.17
CA ASN A 212 -45.78 11.23 15.43
C ASN A 212 -44.83 10.08 15.33
N TYR A 213 -43.63 10.19 15.88
CA TYR A 213 -42.71 9.08 15.96
C TYR A 213 -42.39 8.71 17.40
N SER A 214 -42.04 7.43 17.58
CA SER A 214 -41.52 6.90 18.83
C SER A 214 -40.35 5.98 18.49
N ALA A 215 -39.23 6.15 19.17
CA ALA A 215 -38.08 5.29 19.05
C ALA A 215 -37.70 4.72 20.42
N SER A 216 -37.61 3.38 20.52
CA SER A 216 -37.29 2.71 21.78
C SER A 216 -36.65 1.35 21.54
N ILE A 217 -35.97 0.83 22.57
CA ILE A 217 -35.50 -0.54 22.65
C ILE A 217 -36.45 -1.39 23.50
N PRO A 218 -36.42 -2.74 23.40
CA PRO A 218 -37.21 -3.63 24.26
C PRO A 218 -36.94 -3.43 25.74
N ALA A 219 -37.98 -3.50 26.55
CA ALA A 219 -37.85 -3.36 28.03
C ALA A 219 -37.03 -4.53 28.64
N ALA A 220 -36.88 -5.64 27.94
CA ALA A 220 -36.04 -6.76 28.39
C ALA A 220 -34.53 -6.43 28.39
N ASP A 221 -34.11 -5.43 27.61
CA ASP A 221 -32.70 -5.03 27.47
C ASP A 221 -32.27 -4.02 28.53
N THR A 222 -33.23 -3.47 29.30
CA THR A 222 -32.97 -2.43 30.32
C THR A 222 -33.47 -2.86 31.71
N THR A 223 -32.78 -2.39 32.74
CA THR A 223 -33.14 -2.63 34.16
C THR A 223 -34.40 -1.87 34.61
N ALA A 224 -34.72 -0.78 33.93
CA ALA A 224 -35.95 0.00 34.13
C ALA A 224 -36.66 0.14 32.76
N ALA A 225 -37.95 0.47 32.79
CA ALA A 225 -38.71 0.69 31.56
C ALA A 225 -38.01 1.77 30.68
N PRO A 226 -37.68 1.49 29.42
CA PRO A 226 -36.99 2.45 28.56
C PRO A 226 -37.88 3.67 28.30
N THR A 227 -37.30 4.83 28.34
CA THR A 227 -38.01 6.09 28.00
C THR A 227 -37.95 6.27 26.48
N PRO A 228 -39.04 6.09 25.72
CA PRO A 228 -39.03 6.25 24.29
C PRO A 228 -38.71 7.71 23.92
N LEU A 229 -37.86 7.89 22.91
CA LEU A 229 -37.78 9.18 22.25
C LEU A 229 -39.05 9.42 21.44
N THR A 230 -39.80 10.45 21.72
CA THR A 230 -41.02 10.81 20.97
C THR A 230 -40.91 12.19 20.37
N GLY A 231 -41.59 12.40 19.26
CA GLY A 231 -41.63 13.69 18.60
C GLY A 231 -42.58 13.70 17.40
N THR A 232 -42.52 14.78 16.64
CA THR A 232 -43.36 14.96 15.45
C THR A 232 -42.53 15.31 14.22
N LEU A 233 -42.94 14.75 13.09
CA LEU A 233 -42.44 15.11 11.77
C LEU A 233 -43.54 15.84 11.02
N THR A 234 -43.24 17.03 10.50
CA THR A 234 -44.17 17.76 9.63
C THR A 234 -43.58 17.87 8.23
N PHE A 235 -44.49 17.73 7.26
CA PHE A 235 -44.13 17.75 5.86
C PHE A 235 -44.79 18.92 5.11
N ASP A 236 -44.09 19.45 4.11
CA ASP A 236 -44.65 20.47 3.23
C ASP A 236 -45.66 19.88 2.21
N SER A 237 -46.24 20.75 1.38
CA SER A 237 -47.18 20.35 0.31
C SER A 237 -46.54 19.48 -0.79
N ASN A 238 -45.20 19.41 -0.86
CA ASN A 238 -44.47 18.62 -1.79
C ASN A 238 -44.00 17.28 -1.17
N GLY A 239 -44.40 16.98 0.07
CA GLY A 239 -44.03 15.75 0.78
C GLY A 239 -42.60 15.74 1.34
N LYS A 240 -41.94 16.88 1.37
CA LYS A 240 -40.60 17.00 1.98
C LYS A 240 -40.71 17.34 3.46
N LEU A 241 -39.76 16.87 4.26
CA LEU A 241 -39.69 17.19 5.69
C LEU A 241 -39.50 18.71 5.90
N ALA A 242 -40.42 19.31 6.58
CA ALA A 242 -40.43 20.76 6.92
C ALA A 242 -39.97 21.02 8.36
N SER A 243 -40.26 20.10 9.29
CA SER A 243 -39.76 20.14 10.68
C SER A 243 -39.58 18.73 11.20
N PRO A 244 -38.44 18.43 11.88
CA PRO A 244 -37.32 19.34 12.21
C PRO A 244 -36.56 19.87 10.98
N LEU A 245 -35.86 21.00 11.16
CA LEU A 245 -35.01 21.60 10.13
C LEU A 245 -33.60 20.92 10.09
N PRO A 246 -32.85 21.04 8.99
CA PRO A 246 -31.46 20.56 8.94
C PRO A 246 -30.52 21.23 9.94
N THR A 247 -30.90 22.42 10.44
CA THR A 247 -30.14 23.20 11.44
C THR A 247 -30.47 22.82 12.87
N ASP A 248 -31.58 22.09 13.07
CA ASP A 248 -31.98 21.67 14.42
C ASP A 248 -31.08 20.53 14.91
N PRO A 249 -30.85 20.41 16.22
CA PRO A 249 -30.12 19.30 16.78
C PRO A 249 -30.81 17.96 16.44
N ALA A 250 -30.00 16.95 16.02
CA ALA A 250 -30.51 15.63 15.75
C ALA A 250 -31.22 15.05 16.99
N PRO A 251 -32.39 14.43 16.84
CA PRO A 251 -33.07 13.75 17.95
C PRO A 251 -32.16 12.70 18.57
N ALA A 252 -31.92 12.74 19.87
CA ALA A 252 -31.06 11.82 20.60
C ALA A 252 -31.88 10.80 21.37
N ILE A 253 -31.65 9.51 21.07
CA ILE A 253 -32.28 8.38 21.76
C ILE A 253 -31.38 8.01 22.93
N ALA A 254 -31.81 8.28 24.14
CA ALA A 254 -31.10 7.90 25.36
C ALA A 254 -31.45 6.43 25.72
N ILE A 255 -30.47 5.58 25.83
CA ILE A 255 -30.59 4.20 26.25
C ILE A 255 -29.75 4.06 27.52
N THR A 256 -30.40 3.88 28.63
CA THR A 256 -29.79 3.87 29.96
C THR A 256 -30.11 2.58 30.71
N GLY A 257 -29.19 2.17 31.60
CA GLY A 257 -29.40 1.05 32.50
C GLY A 257 -29.52 -0.29 31.76
N LEU A 258 -28.63 -0.58 30.82
CA LEU A 258 -28.57 -1.85 30.12
C LEU A 258 -28.31 -3.01 31.11
N VAL A 259 -29.05 -4.11 30.97
CA VAL A 259 -29.02 -5.29 31.88
C VAL A 259 -27.63 -5.94 31.89
N ASN A 260 -26.90 -5.90 30.78
CA ASN A 260 -25.57 -6.46 30.66
C ASN A 260 -24.44 -5.62 31.29
N GLY A 261 -24.78 -4.45 31.89
CA GLY A 261 -23.82 -3.55 32.52
C GLY A 261 -23.01 -2.68 31.53
N ALA A 262 -23.38 -2.64 30.27
CA ALA A 262 -22.76 -1.73 29.30
C ALA A 262 -23.03 -0.27 29.68
N SER A 263 -22.15 0.63 29.21
CA SER A 263 -22.31 2.06 29.41
C SER A 263 -23.58 2.59 28.76
N ASP A 264 -24.18 3.62 29.36
CA ASP A 264 -25.31 4.31 28.78
C ASP A 264 -24.97 4.83 27.39
N MET A 265 -25.95 4.78 26.49
CA MET A 265 -25.78 5.17 25.07
C MET A 265 -26.64 6.40 24.77
N SER A 266 -26.13 7.27 23.93
CA SER A 266 -26.88 8.38 23.33
C SER A 266 -26.75 8.26 21.80
N VAL A 267 -27.82 7.77 21.17
CA VAL A 267 -27.84 7.49 19.74
C VAL A 267 -28.53 8.62 18.99
N ASN A 268 -27.81 9.35 18.18
CA ASN A 268 -28.35 10.46 17.39
C ASN A 268 -29.02 9.95 16.12
N TRP A 269 -30.31 10.25 15.94
CA TRP A 269 -31.01 9.93 14.73
C TRP A 269 -30.81 11.01 13.66
N SER A 270 -30.03 10.68 12.63
CA SER A 270 -29.72 11.58 11.52
C SER A 270 -30.89 11.64 10.52
N LEU A 271 -31.70 12.68 10.62
CA LEU A 271 -32.84 12.95 9.73
C LEU A 271 -32.44 13.50 8.36
N PHE A 272 -31.22 13.99 8.23
CA PHE A 272 -30.72 14.63 7.01
C PHE A 272 -29.37 14.06 6.57
N ASN A 273 -29.12 14.09 5.27
CA ASN A 273 -27.80 13.93 4.68
C ASN A 273 -27.40 15.27 4.04
N GLY A 274 -26.60 16.06 4.74
CA GLY A 274 -26.46 17.48 4.43
C GLY A 274 -27.80 18.21 4.55
N THR A 275 -28.29 18.77 3.46
CA THR A 275 -29.59 19.46 3.41
C THR A 275 -30.72 18.56 2.92
N LYS A 276 -30.43 17.33 2.47
CA LYS A 276 -31.44 16.41 1.93
C LYS A 276 -32.09 15.61 3.05
N ALA A 277 -33.42 15.69 3.18
CA ALA A 277 -34.18 14.90 4.13
C ALA A 277 -34.13 13.40 3.77
N ARG A 278 -34.01 12.55 4.79
CA ARG A 278 -34.05 11.08 4.69
C ARG A 278 -35.46 10.53 4.81
N VAL A 279 -36.38 11.30 5.38
CA VAL A 279 -37.79 10.94 5.55
C VAL A 279 -38.63 11.82 4.65
N ASN A 280 -39.48 11.17 3.83
CA ASN A 280 -40.37 11.86 2.91
C ASN A 280 -41.80 11.34 3.12
N GLN A 281 -42.81 12.08 2.61
CA GLN A 281 -44.24 11.70 2.65
C GLN A 281 -44.83 11.78 1.24
N PHE A 282 -44.88 10.65 0.53
CA PHE A 282 -45.49 10.55 -0.80
C PHE A 282 -46.68 9.56 -0.77
N THR A 283 -47.59 9.67 -1.76
CA THR A 283 -48.73 8.74 -1.92
C THR A 283 -48.27 7.40 -2.43
N GLN A 284 -47.54 6.67 -1.61
CA GLN A 284 -47.05 5.32 -1.83
C GLN A 284 -47.00 4.65 -0.46
N ASP A 285 -47.09 3.32 -0.42
CA ASP A 285 -47.05 2.59 0.86
C ASP A 285 -45.80 2.94 1.64
N SER A 286 -45.98 3.00 2.97
CA SER A 286 -44.86 3.29 3.86
C SER A 286 -43.79 2.19 3.76
N THR A 287 -42.59 2.57 3.37
CA THR A 287 -41.47 1.64 3.11
C THR A 287 -40.14 2.24 3.58
N VAL A 288 -39.24 1.37 4.01
CA VAL A 288 -37.85 1.72 4.30
C VAL A 288 -36.98 1.46 3.08
N SER A 289 -36.20 2.44 2.66
CA SER A 289 -35.26 2.33 1.54
C SER A 289 -33.85 1.96 2.00
N ALA A 290 -33.41 2.47 3.15
CA ALA A 290 -32.10 2.15 3.73
C ALA A 290 -32.08 2.36 5.25
N LEU A 291 -31.30 1.53 5.92
CA LEU A 291 -30.96 1.65 7.34
C LEU A 291 -29.44 1.66 7.45
N ALA A 292 -28.89 2.58 8.23
CA ALA A 292 -27.46 2.60 8.51
C ALA A 292 -27.18 3.02 9.96
N GLN A 293 -26.12 2.47 10.53
CA GLN A 293 -25.62 2.78 11.86
C GLN A 293 -24.09 2.69 11.88
N ASP A 294 -23.42 3.29 12.85
CA ASP A 294 -21.97 3.40 12.96
C ASP A 294 -21.32 2.47 13.98
N GLY A 295 -22.10 1.70 14.74
CA GLY A 295 -21.61 0.75 15.72
C GLY A 295 -21.12 -0.57 15.13
N SER A 296 -20.50 -1.38 15.94
CA SER A 296 -20.06 -2.72 15.55
C SER A 296 -19.85 -3.64 16.74
N ALA A 297 -20.18 -4.91 16.57
CA ALA A 297 -19.80 -5.96 17.50
C ALA A 297 -18.28 -6.20 17.50
N THR A 298 -17.80 -6.92 18.53
CA THR A 298 -16.44 -7.46 18.51
C THR A 298 -16.20 -8.32 17.27
N ALA A 299 -15.01 -8.23 16.71
CA ALA A 299 -14.69 -8.98 15.50
C ALA A 299 -13.26 -9.52 15.53
N ASN A 300 -13.09 -10.73 14.98
CA ASN A 300 -11.79 -11.35 14.76
C ASN A 300 -11.19 -10.87 13.44
N LEU A 301 -9.88 -10.72 13.42
CA LEU A 301 -9.15 -10.48 12.16
C LEU A 301 -9.20 -11.76 11.31
N ILE A 302 -9.72 -11.67 10.09
CA ILE A 302 -9.74 -12.78 9.12
C ILE A 302 -8.49 -12.75 8.24
N ARG A 303 -8.20 -11.60 7.66
CA ARG A 303 -7.04 -11.44 6.77
C ARG A 303 -6.57 -9.99 6.73
N VAL A 304 -5.30 -9.84 6.36
CA VAL A 304 -4.71 -8.56 6.02
C VAL A 304 -4.28 -8.59 4.56
N GLY A 305 -4.45 -7.53 3.86
CA GLY A 305 -4.02 -7.38 2.48
C GLY A 305 -3.59 -5.95 2.18
N ILE A 306 -2.83 -5.80 1.13
CA ILE A 306 -2.43 -4.49 0.64
C ILE A 306 -3.22 -4.23 -0.64
N VAL A 307 -3.90 -3.09 -0.68
CA VAL A 307 -4.67 -2.65 -1.85
C VAL A 307 -3.91 -1.58 -2.62
N ASP A 308 -4.41 -1.26 -3.81
CA ASP A 308 -3.83 -0.23 -4.66
C ASP A 308 -3.68 1.10 -3.91
N GLY A 309 -2.58 1.79 -4.20
CA GLY A 309 -2.16 2.97 -3.45
C GLY A 309 -1.37 2.65 -2.18
N GLY A 310 -1.10 1.36 -1.89
CA GLY A 310 -0.25 0.93 -0.76
C GLY A 310 -0.91 1.05 0.61
N LYS A 311 -2.26 1.06 0.67
CA LYS A 311 -2.99 0.97 1.94
C LYS A 311 -3.05 -0.47 2.42
N ILE A 312 -2.76 -0.68 3.68
CA ILE A 312 -2.87 -1.98 4.35
C ILE A 312 -4.24 -2.04 4.99
N VAL A 313 -5.03 -3.01 4.56
CA VAL A 313 -6.43 -3.18 4.98
C VAL A 313 -6.58 -4.48 5.74
N ALA A 314 -7.09 -4.39 6.96
CA ALA A 314 -7.49 -5.51 7.78
C ALA A 314 -8.97 -5.80 7.55
N GLN A 315 -9.31 -7.04 7.22
CA GLN A 315 -10.69 -7.52 7.08
C GLN A 315 -11.08 -8.32 8.32
N TYR A 316 -12.21 -7.96 8.90
CA TYR A 316 -12.73 -8.54 10.13
C TYR A 316 -13.94 -9.45 9.89
N SER A 317 -14.26 -10.31 10.87
CA SER A 317 -15.35 -11.31 10.79
C SER A 317 -16.76 -10.68 10.68
N ASN A 318 -16.90 -9.42 11.04
CA ASN A 318 -18.13 -8.66 10.87
C ASN A 318 -18.27 -8.00 9.46
N GLY A 319 -17.37 -8.34 8.52
CA GLY A 319 -17.34 -7.78 7.17
C GLY A 319 -16.69 -6.40 7.05
N GLN A 320 -16.32 -5.78 8.16
CA GLN A 320 -15.66 -4.47 8.11
C GLN A 320 -14.24 -4.56 7.57
N GLN A 321 -13.87 -3.57 6.78
CA GLN A 321 -12.51 -3.35 6.31
C GLN A 321 -11.96 -2.04 6.91
N VAL A 322 -10.84 -2.15 7.60
CA VAL A 322 -10.22 -1.01 8.27
C VAL A 322 -8.80 -0.84 7.74
N ALA A 323 -8.45 0.38 7.34
CA ALA A 323 -7.08 0.70 6.99
C ALA A 323 -6.22 0.76 8.26
N VAL A 324 -5.25 -0.14 8.37
CA VAL A 324 -4.36 -0.26 9.55
C VAL A 324 -2.96 0.29 9.29
N GLY A 325 -2.66 0.60 8.03
CA GLY A 325 -1.37 1.17 7.66
C GLY A 325 -1.34 1.70 6.23
N GLN A 326 -0.30 2.46 5.94
CA GLN A 326 0.00 3.01 4.61
C GLN A 326 1.48 2.88 4.35
N LEU A 327 1.86 2.26 3.24
CA LEU A 327 3.26 2.16 2.81
C LEU A 327 3.84 3.52 2.48
N ALA A 328 5.06 3.78 2.95
CA ALA A 328 5.85 4.92 2.51
C ALA A 328 6.66 4.56 1.27
N MET A 329 6.69 5.46 0.34
CA MET A 329 7.56 5.37 -0.83
C MET A 329 8.58 6.50 -0.84
N VAL A 330 9.72 6.23 -1.46
CA VAL A 330 10.76 7.22 -1.68
C VAL A 330 11.10 7.34 -3.15
N THR A 331 11.32 8.56 -3.63
CA THR A 331 11.96 8.81 -4.92
C THR A 331 13.36 9.39 -4.72
N ILE A 332 14.31 8.91 -5.55
CA ILE A 332 15.71 9.32 -5.54
C ILE A 332 16.07 9.72 -6.96
N ARG A 333 16.46 10.99 -7.16
CA ARG A 333 16.69 11.56 -8.50
C ARG A 333 17.79 10.87 -9.30
N ASN A 334 18.80 10.32 -8.61
CA ASN A 334 19.93 9.62 -9.24
C ASN A 334 20.08 8.21 -8.67
N PRO A 335 19.21 7.26 -9.02
CA PRO A 335 19.21 5.91 -8.45
C PRO A 335 20.51 5.14 -8.73
N ASN A 336 21.24 5.49 -9.81
CA ASN A 336 22.53 4.87 -10.14
C ASN A 336 23.63 5.15 -9.11
N SER A 337 23.45 6.13 -8.23
CA SER A 337 24.39 6.43 -7.13
C SER A 337 24.16 5.57 -5.89
N LEU A 338 23.10 4.77 -5.85
CA LEU A 338 22.79 3.87 -4.75
C LEU A 338 23.80 2.71 -4.70
N ILE A 339 24.12 2.31 -3.49
CA ILE A 339 24.99 1.17 -3.22
C ILE A 339 24.11 -0.01 -2.83
N ALA A 340 24.32 -1.17 -3.48
CA ALA A 340 23.66 -2.40 -3.08
C ALA A 340 24.26 -2.91 -1.75
N SER A 341 23.41 -3.23 -0.78
CA SER A 341 23.82 -3.74 0.52
C SER A 341 23.50 -5.23 0.75
N GLY A 342 23.07 -5.94 -0.31
CA GLY A 342 22.58 -7.30 -0.21
C GLY A 342 21.05 -7.35 -0.09
N ASP A 343 20.47 -8.55 -0.08
CA ASP A 343 19.04 -8.82 0.15
C ASP A 343 18.09 -7.97 -0.70
N ASN A 344 18.52 -7.65 -1.94
CA ASN A 344 17.83 -6.76 -2.87
C ASN A 344 17.52 -5.37 -2.29
N THR A 345 18.39 -4.88 -1.40
CA THR A 345 18.31 -3.57 -0.76
C THR A 345 19.42 -2.63 -1.23
N TYR A 346 19.14 -1.35 -1.15
CA TYR A 346 20.00 -0.26 -1.59
C TYR A 346 20.19 0.76 -0.46
N GLN A 347 21.38 1.31 -0.34
CA GLN A 347 21.70 2.38 0.60
C GLN A 347 22.16 3.63 -0.14
N LEU A 348 22.00 4.78 0.52
CA LEU A 348 22.50 6.05 -0.01
C LEU A 348 24.02 6.08 0.03
N SER A 349 24.63 6.59 -1.02
CA SER A 349 26.03 6.96 -1.06
C SER A 349 26.21 8.47 -0.80
N ALA A 350 27.43 8.91 -0.59
CA ALA A 350 27.74 10.35 -0.50
C ALA A 350 27.39 11.15 -1.77
N ARG A 351 27.13 10.46 -2.89
CA ARG A 351 26.74 11.06 -4.17
C ARG A 351 25.23 11.00 -4.44
N SER A 352 24.47 10.34 -3.56
CA SER A 352 23.04 10.20 -3.72
C SER A 352 22.32 11.49 -3.36
N ALA A 353 21.28 11.82 -4.14
CA ALA A 353 20.37 12.89 -3.78
C ALA A 353 19.60 12.52 -2.50
N LEU A 354 19.21 13.53 -1.72
CA LEU A 354 18.38 13.31 -0.54
C LEU A 354 17.07 12.61 -0.92
N PRO A 355 16.67 11.59 -0.16
CA PRO A 355 15.47 10.82 -0.42
C PRO A 355 14.22 11.66 -0.14
N ALA A 356 13.28 11.71 -1.07
CA ALA A 356 11.98 12.34 -0.87
C ALA A 356 10.94 11.28 -0.50
N ILE A 357 10.70 11.09 0.80
CA ILE A 357 9.73 10.12 1.34
C ILE A 357 8.33 10.73 1.28
N GLY A 358 7.31 9.92 0.99
CA GLY A 358 5.91 10.33 1.00
C GLY A 358 4.97 9.25 0.48
N LEU A 359 3.73 9.65 0.23
CA LEU A 359 2.67 8.74 -0.22
C LEU A 359 2.91 8.25 -1.66
N PRO A 360 2.54 6.99 -1.98
CA PRO A 360 2.48 6.50 -3.35
C PRO A 360 1.64 7.41 -4.26
N GLY A 361 2.02 7.51 -5.54
CA GLY A 361 1.29 8.30 -6.54
C GLY A 361 1.41 9.81 -6.39
N SER A 362 2.24 10.33 -5.49
CA SER A 362 2.42 11.77 -5.25
C SER A 362 3.89 12.20 -5.36
N GLY A 363 4.14 13.45 -5.76
CA GLY A 363 5.51 14.02 -5.80
C GLY A 363 6.48 13.26 -6.68
N GLY A 364 6.04 12.70 -7.81
CA GLY A 364 6.88 11.93 -8.74
C GLY A 364 7.18 10.50 -8.29
N ARG A 365 6.54 10.02 -7.23
CA ARG A 365 6.58 8.61 -6.81
C ARG A 365 5.58 7.80 -7.62
N GLY A 366 5.98 6.58 -8.00
CA GLY A 366 5.11 5.62 -8.67
C GLY A 366 3.90 5.22 -7.81
N MET A 367 2.99 4.48 -8.42
CA MET A 367 1.85 3.89 -7.72
C MET A 367 2.22 2.52 -7.16
N VAL A 368 1.63 2.15 -6.03
CA VAL A 368 1.72 0.79 -5.48
C VAL A 368 0.49 0.02 -5.92
N LEU A 369 0.72 -1.16 -6.51
CA LEU A 369 -0.31 -2.13 -6.86
C LEU A 369 -0.29 -3.27 -5.86
N GLY A 370 -1.45 -3.61 -5.30
CA GLY A 370 -1.61 -4.76 -4.40
C GLY A 370 -1.81 -6.07 -5.15
N GLY A 371 -1.41 -7.21 -4.56
CA GLY A 371 -1.54 -8.53 -5.17
C GLY A 371 -0.69 -8.72 -6.44
N ALA A 372 0.44 -8.06 -6.51
CA ALA A 372 1.37 -8.14 -7.63
C ALA A 372 2.83 -8.04 -7.17
N VAL A 373 3.76 -8.55 -7.95
CA VAL A 373 5.20 -8.38 -7.73
C VAL A 373 5.88 -7.89 -9.01
N GLU A 374 6.93 -7.11 -8.85
CA GLU A 374 7.79 -6.72 -9.98
C GLU A 374 8.76 -7.86 -10.28
N SER A 375 8.80 -8.35 -11.51
CA SER A 375 9.76 -9.35 -11.97
C SER A 375 11.15 -8.75 -12.08
N SER A 376 12.17 -9.61 -12.05
CA SER A 376 13.54 -9.25 -12.41
C SER A 376 13.58 -8.58 -13.78
N THR A 377 14.46 -7.58 -13.95
CA THR A 377 14.71 -6.93 -15.26
C THR A 377 15.69 -7.71 -16.12
N VAL A 378 16.12 -8.91 -15.71
CA VAL A 378 17.06 -9.74 -16.43
C VAL A 378 16.37 -10.43 -17.61
N ASP A 379 16.94 -10.27 -18.82
CA ASP A 379 16.56 -11.02 -20.02
C ASP A 379 17.52 -12.17 -20.23
N ILE A 380 17.00 -13.41 -20.17
CA ILE A 380 17.80 -14.64 -20.34
C ILE A 380 18.54 -14.64 -21.67
N ALA A 381 17.86 -14.35 -22.78
CA ALA A 381 18.45 -14.44 -24.12
C ALA A 381 19.57 -13.41 -24.30
N GLN A 382 19.37 -12.21 -23.79
CA GLN A 382 20.38 -11.15 -23.81
C GLN A 382 21.60 -11.52 -22.96
N GLU A 383 21.39 -12.04 -21.74
CA GLU A 383 22.48 -12.38 -20.84
C GLU A 383 23.29 -13.60 -21.35
N PHE A 384 22.65 -14.61 -21.94
CA PHE A 384 23.39 -15.70 -22.58
C PHE A 384 24.19 -15.22 -23.80
N THR A 385 23.63 -14.31 -24.57
CA THR A 385 24.36 -13.71 -25.72
C THR A 385 25.58 -12.93 -25.20
N ASN A 386 25.41 -12.11 -24.18
CA ASN A 386 26.50 -11.37 -23.55
C ASN A 386 27.56 -12.30 -22.97
N LEU A 387 27.15 -13.38 -22.31
CA LEU A 387 28.06 -14.41 -21.78
C LEU A 387 28.95 -15.02 -22.86
N ILE A 388 28.36 -15.41 -24.01
CA ILE A 388 29.11 -15.98 -25.14
C ILE A 388 30.09 -14.93 -25.69
N ILE A 389 29.69 -13.69 -25.85
CA ILE A 389 30.54 -12.60 -26.34
C ILE A 389 31.72 -12.37 -25.38
N TYR A 390 31.49 -12.29 -24.08
CA TYR A 390 32.53 -12.08 -23.08
C TYR A 390 33.48 -13.28 -22.96
N GLN A 391 32.95 -14.50 -23.01
CA GLN A 391 33.79 -15.73 -23.07
C GLN A 391 34.69 -15.76 -24.31
N ARG A 392 34.16 -15.44 -25.48
CA ARG A 392 34.95 -15.36 -26.70
C ARG A 392 36.02 -14.25 -26.63
N GLY A 393 35.66 -13.07 -26.09
CA GLY A 393 36.60 -12.00 -25.85
C GLY A 393 37.71 -12.41 -24.89
N TYR A 394 37.37 -13.11 -23.81
CA TYR A 394 38.34 -13.68 -22.87
C TYR A 394 39.30 -14.65 -23.55
N GLN A 395 38.77 -15.62 -24.30
CA GLN A 395 39.57 -16.63 -25.05
C GLN A 395 40.50 -15.98 -26.08
N ALA A 396 40.02 -14.95 -26.81
CA ALA A 396 40.84 -14.25 -27.80
C ALA A 396 42.02 -13.52 -27.12
N ASN A 397 41.79 -12.81 -26.02
CA ASN A 397 42.85 -12.12 -25.31
C ASN A 397 43.82 -13.07 -24.62
N ALA A 398 43.36 -14.25 -24.13
CA ALA A 398 44.22 -15.29 -23.62
C ALA A 398 45.16 -15.83 -24.71
N LYS A 399 44.65 -15.97 -25.94
CA LYS A 399 45.50 -16.42 -27.09
C LYS A 399 46.54 -15.36 -27.46
N VAL A 400 46.23 -14.07 -27.36
CA VAL A 400 47.22 -12.99 -27.55
C VAL A 400 48.36 -13.12 -26.55
N ILE A 401 48.07 -13.40 -25.27
CA ILE A 401 49.12 -13.60 -24.26
C ILE A 401 50.01 -14.80 -24.59
N THR A 402 49.45 -15.95 -24.95
CA THR A 402 50.24 -17.13 -25.34
C THR A 402 51.11 -16.86 -26.54
N THR A 403 50.59 -16.13 -27.55
CA THR A 403 51.38 -15.79 -28.75
C THR A 403 52.54 -14.82 -28.45
N VAL A 404 52.30 -13.84 -27.54
CA VAL A 404 53.35 -12.91 -27.08
C VAL A 404 54.44 -13.65 -26.28
N ASP A 405 54.04 -14.65 -25.49
CA ASP A 405 54.99 -15.48 -24.75
C ASP A 405 55.86 -16.34 -25.70
N GLU A 406 55.22 -17.00 -26.69
CA GLU A 406 55.89 -17.75 -27.74
C GLU A 406 56.91 -16.87 -28.49
N LEU A 407 56.52 -15.68 -28.94
CA LEU A 407 57.40 -14.70 -29.58
C LEU A 407 58.57 -14.24 -28.67
N SER A 408 58.33 -14.10 -27.40
CA SER A 408 59.36 -13.75 -26.42
C SER A 408 60.38 -14.85 -26.23
N GLN A 409 59.94 -16.13 -26.22
CA GLN A 409 60.81 -17.28 -26.13
C GLN A 409 61.65 -17.43 -27.38
N GLU A 410 61.07 -17.27 -28.59
CA GLU A 410 61.82 -17.29 -29.83
C GLU A 410 62.88 -16.18 -29.90
N THR A 411 62.53 -14.97 -29.45
CA THR A 411 63.46 -13.83 -29.39
C THR A 411 64.65 -14.09 -28.47
N ILE A 412 64.40 -14.77 -27.35
CA ILE A 412 65.48 -15.18 -26.40
C ILE A 412 66.36 -16.25 -27.03
N ASN A 413 65.79 -17.21 -27.77
CA ASN A 413 66.50 -18.27 -28.43
C ASN A 413 67.37 -17.77 -29.59
N LEU A 414 66.97 -16.68 -30.29
CA LEU A 414 67.72 -16.02 -31.34
C LEU A 414 68.99 -15.30 -30.82
N LYS A 415 69.06 -15.03 -29.52
CA LYS A 415 70.20 -14.36 -28.89
C LYS A 415 71.26 -15.35 -28.40
N ARG A 416 71.09 -16.62 -28.59
CA ARG A 416 72.10 -17.68 -28.41
C ARG A 416 72.71 -18.03 -29.77
#